data_6302c1667cd857456f7fb47790431b3a
#
_entry.id   6302c1667cd857456f7fb47790431b3a
#
_cell.length_a   1.000
_cell.length_b   1.000
_cell.length_c   1.000
_cell.angle_alpha   90.00
_cell.angle_beta   90.00
_cell.angle_gamma   90.00
#
_symmetry.space_group_name_H-M   'P 1'
#
loop_
_entity.id
_entity.type
_entity.pdbx_description
1 polymer ?
#
loop_
_entity_poly.entity_id
_entity_poly.type
_entity_poly.pdbx_seq_one_letter_code
_entity_poly.pdbx_strand_id
1 'polypeptide(L)'
;LDQMERAGAIVGNALVAVKNAAKPGVSLLELNAVAESVIRDAGAIPTFLGYGGFPASICASRNDVVVHGIPTSEEVLEEGDYISIDCGATLNGWVGDSAWSFGIGKDGALQGDELPDDPESSAGGSLRSLDKATQDVLAAGIRAMVPGARLTDVSHALEMATRDAEK
;
A
#
# COMPACT_ATOMS: atom_id res chain seq x y z
N LEU A 1 4.57 15.57 -16.36
CA LEU A 1 3.57 14.59 -15.90
C LEU A 1 3.83 13.19 -16.48
N ASP A 2 4.05 13.03 -17.80
CA ASP A 2 4.20 11.72 -18.47
C ASP A 2 5.25 10.80 -17.82
N GLN A 3 6.37 11.35 -17.37
CA GLN A 3 7.42 10.56 -16.71
C GLN A 3 6.96 10.07 -15.32
N MET A 4 6.24 10.91 -14.57
CA MET A 4 5.67 10.52 -13.27
C MET A 4 4.57 9.47 -13.44
N GLU A 5 3.73 9.62 -14.47
CA GLU A 5 2.70 8.63 -14.82
C GLU A 5 3.33 7.26 -15.10
N ARG A 6 4.42 7.23 -15.88
CA ARG A 6 5.15 5.98 -16.17
C ARG A 6 5.75 5.35 -14.91
N ALA A 7 6.36 6.15 -14.03
CA ALA A 7 6.88 5.66 -12.75
C ALA A 7 5.74 5.13 -11.85
N GLY A 8 4.62 5.85 -11.76
CA GLY A 8 3.43 5.43 -11.03
C GLY A 8 2.80 4.14 -11.58
N ALA A 9 2.76 3.98 -12.91
CA ALA A 9 2.26 2.75 -13.54
C ALA A 9 3.11 1.52 -13.17
N ILE A 10 4.43 1.68 -13.05
CA ILE A 10 5.32 0.58 -12.59
C ILE A 10 4.99 0.20 -11.15
N VAL A 11 4.80 1.19 -10.26
CA VAL A 11 4.38 0.94 -8.87
C VAL A 11 3.04 0.22 -8.82
N GLY A 12 2.04 0.67 -9.59
CA GLY A 12 0.74 0.02 -9.68
C GLY A 12 0.85 -1.44 -10.12
N ASN A 13 1.67 -1.73 -11.13
CA ASN A 13 1.91 -3.10 -11.60
C ASN A 13 2.60 -3.96 -10.52
N ALA A 14 3.56 -3.41 -9.79
CA ALA A 14 4.23 -4.11 -8.69
C ALA A 14 3.26 -4.45 -7.56
N LEU A 15 2.42 -3.48 -7.15
CA LEU A 15 1.39 -3.70 -6.13
C LEU A 15 0.37 -4.77 -6.54
N VAL A 16 -0.08 -4.75 -7.80
CA VAL A 16 -0.98 -5.79 -8.35
C VAL A 16 -0.31 -7.16 -8.33
N ALA A 17 0.96 -7.26 -8.73
CA ALA A 17 1.70 -8.52 -8.72
C ALA A 17 1.87 -9.07 -7.29
N VAL A 18 2.23 -8.21 -6.34
CA VAL A 18 2.34 -8.57 -4.91
C VAL A 18 1.00 -9.07 -4.37
N LYS A 19 -0.09 -8.33 -4.61
CA LYS A 19 -1.44 -8.74 -4.21
C LYS A 19 -1.81 -10.11 -4.76
N ASN A 20 -1.54 -10.36 -6.04
CA ASN A 20 -1.85 -11.64 -6.67
C ASN A 20 -1.00 -12.81 -6.13
N ALA A 21 0.20 -12.52 -5.62
CA ALA A 21 1.07 -13.50 -4.98
C ALA A 21 0.72 -13.74 -3.50
N ALA A 22 0.03 -12.79 -2.87
CA ALA A 22 -0.27 -12.81 -1.44
C ALA A 22 -1.34 -13.86 -1.11
N LYS A 23 -0.95 -14.88 -0.35
CA LYS A 23 -1.82 -15.95 0.17
C LYS A 23 -1.18 -16.58 1.40
N PRO A 24 -1.92 -17.33 2.21
CA PRO A 24 -1.35 -18.06 3.33
C PRO A 24 -0.15 -18.91 2.92
N GLY A 25 0.91 -18.88 3.73
CA GLY A 25 2.16 -19.61 3.50
C GLY A 25 3.24 -18.86 2.72
N VAL A 26 2.94 -17.69 2.16
CA VAL A 26 3.94 -16.83 1.47
C VAL A 26 4.60 -15.91 2.48
N SER A 27 5.92 -15.84 2.49
CA SER A 27 6.68 -14.93 3.36
C SER A 27 6.67 -13.50 2.83
N LEU A 28 6.86 -12.52 3.72
CA LEU A 28 6.98 -11.12 3.32
C LEU A 28 8.20 -10.87 2.42
N LEU A 29 9.26 -11.65 2.62
CA LEU A 29 10.46 -11.58 1.76
C LEU A 29 10.17 -12.06 0.33
N GLU A 30 9.32 -13.08 0.14
CA GLU A 30 8.88 -13.51 -1.20
C GLU A 30 8.06 -12.43 -1.90
N LEU A 31 7.17 -11.72 -1.16
CA LEU A 31 6.43 -10.57 -1.70
C LEU A 31 7.37 -9.44 -2.12
N ASN A 32 8.41 -9.18 -1.33
CA ASN A 32 9.45 -8.22 -1.70
C ASN A 32 10.15 -8.60 -3.01
N ALA A 33 10.49 -9.87 -3.19
CA ALA A 33 11.14 -10.36 -4.41
C ALA A 33 10.22 -10.19 -5.64
N VAL A 34 8.93 -10.42 -5.50
CA VAL A 34 7.93 -10.19 -6.55
C VAL A 34 7.92 -8.72 -6.98
N ALA A 35 7.81 -7.78 -6.03
CA ALA A 35 7.80 -6.36 -6.32
C ALA A 35 9.10 -5.90 -6.99
N GLU A 36 10.24 -6.33 -6.45
CA GLU A 36 11.56 -5.99 -6.99
C GLU A 36 11.73 -6.47 -8.43
N SER A 37 11.31 -7.70 -8.75
CA SER A 37 11.36 -8.24 -10.11
C SER A 37 10.56 -7.36 -11.08
N VAL A 38 9.30 -7.03 -10.75
CA VAL A 38 8.45 -6.21 -11.62
C VAL A 38 9.06 -4.82 -11.86
N ILE A 39 9.59 -4.19 -10.81
CA ILE A 39 10.22 -2.86 -10.92
C ILE A 39 11.44 -2.92 -11.83
N ARG A 40 12.34 -3.91 -11.64
CA ARG A 40 13.58 -4.05 -12.42
C ARG A 40 13.31 -4.45 -13.87
N ASP A 41 12.36 -5.35 -14.10
CA ASP A 41 11.96 -5.79 -15.45
C ASP A 41 11.37 -4.63 -16.28
N ALA A 42 10.77 -3.64 -15.61
CA ALA A 42 10.32 -2.40 -16.22
C ALA A 42 11.44 -1.36 -16.48
N GLY A 43 12.70 -1.70 -16.13
CA GLY A 43 13.86 -0.80 -16.29
C GLY A 43 13.93 0.29 -15.23
N ALA A 44 13.18 0.17 -14.14
CA ALA A 44 13.18 1.09 -13.00
C ALA A 44 14.07 0.55 -11.85
N ILE A 45 14.29 1.41 -10.86
CA ILE A 45 15.03 1.09 -9.63
C ILE A 45 14.06 1.10 -8.46
N PRO A 46 14.05 0.06 -7.57
CA PRO A 46 13.31 0.13 -6.31
C PRO A 46 13.76 1.33 -5.48
N THR A 47 12.84 2.26 -5.20
CA THR A 47 13.20 3.54 -4.58
C THR A 47 13.64 3.38 -3.13
N PHE A 48 13.03 2.44 -2.41
CA PHE A 48 13.28 2.27 -0.97
C PHE A 48 14.56 1.51 -0.67
N LEU A 49 14.99 0.61 -1.56
CA LEU A 49 16.17 -0.24 -1.34
C LEU A 49 17.43 0.63 -1.21
N GLY A 50 18.04 0.60 -0.02
CA GLY A 50 19.23 1.37 0.32
C GLY A 50 18.96 2.81 0.78
N TYR A 51 17.72 3.33 0.67
CA TYR A 51 17.37 4.66 1.15
C TYR A 51 17.46 4.72 2.68
N GLY A 52 18.33 5.56 3.20
CA GLY A 52 18.58 5.63 4.64
C GLY A 52 19.03 4.30 5.30
N GLY A 53 19.52 3.34 4.49
CA GLY A 53 19.90 2.00 4.95
C GLY A 53 18.74 0.99 4.96
N PHE A 54 17.54 1.34 4.42
CA PHE A 54 16.42 0.41 4.34
C PHE A 54 16.77 -0.82 3.48
N PRO A 55 16.55 -2.07 3.95
CA PRO A 55 17.14 -3.26 3.33
C PRO A 55 16.29 -3.89 2.22
N ALA A 56 15.11 -3.34 1.91
CA ALA A 56 14.11 -3.98 1.06
C ALA A 56 13.56 -3.04 -0.02
N SER A 57 12.90 -3.61 -1.03
CA SER A 57 12.29 -2.89 -2.15
C SER A 57 10.87 -2.39 -1.84
N ILE A 58 10.21 -2.99 -0.85
CA ILE A 58 8.90 -2.59 -0.33
C ILE A 58 8.92 -2.48 1.20
N CYS A 59 7.97 -1.71 1.75
CA CYS A 59 7.56 -1.91 3.14
C CYS A 59 6.37 -2.86 3.17
N ALA A 60 6.39 -3.85 4.08
CA ALA A 60 5.32 -4.82 4.26
C ALA A 60 4.88 -4.78 5.73
N SER A 61 3.79 -4.08 5.99
CA SER A 61 3.32 -3.80 7.36
C SER A 61 2.09 -4.64 7.65
N ARG A 62 2.28 -5.71 8.44
CA ARG A 62 1.26 -6.69 8.78
C ARG A 62 0.59 -6.37 10.11
N ASN A 63 -0.71 -6.43 10.16
CA ASN A 63 -1.57 -6.30 11.36
C ASN A 63 -1.28 -5.01 12.15
N ASP A 64 -0.61 -5.09 13.29
CA ASP A 64 -0.31 -3.98 14.20
C ASP A 64 0.96 -3.19 13.84
N VAL A 65 1.68 -3.59 12.79
CA VAL A 65 2.79 -2.81 12.25
C VAL A 65 2.23 -1.60 11.49
N VAL A 66 2.44 -0.40 12.04
CA VAL A 66 1.82 0.82 11.53
C VAL A 66 2.32 1.18 10.13
N VAL A 67 3.66 1.28 9.95
CA VAL A 67 4.35 1.58 8.68
C VAL A 67 5.77 1.02 8.70
N HIS A 68 6.42 1.02 7.52
CA HIS A 68 7.84 0.71 7.33
C HIS A 68 8.24 -0.70 7.81
N GLY A 69 7.31 -1.66 7.78
CA GLY A 69 7.62 -3.05 8.08
C GLY A 69 8.70 -3.58 7.14
N ILE A 70 9.76 -4.19 7.71
CA ILE A 70 10.87 -4.77 6.93
C ILE A 70 10.49 -6.20 6.57
N PRO A 71 10.37 -6.56 5.28
CA PRO A 71 10.03 -7.92 4.89
C PRO A 71 11.09 -8.93 5.31
N THR A 72 10.68 -9.98 6.00
CA THR A 72 11.55 -11.08 6.43
C THR A 72 11.06 -12.44 5.91
N SER A 73 11.90 -13.45 5.94
CA SER A 73 11.54 -14.83 5.61
C SER A 73 10.76 -15.53 6.73
N GLU A 74 10.91 -15.05 7.95
CA GLU A 74 10.28 -15.59 9.15
C GLU A 74 8.81 -15.16 9.29
N GLU A 75 8.48 -13.99 8.73
CA GLU A 75 7.11 -13.50 8.70
C GLU A 75 6.38 -14.07 7.48
N VAL A 76 5.49 -14.99 7.76
CA VAL A 76 4.67 -15.71 6.76
C VAL A 76 3.22 -15.29 6.91
N LEU A 77 2.56 -15.01 5.79
CA LEU A 77 1.14 -14.65 5.77
C LEU A 77 0.26 -15.80 6.24
N GLU A 78 -0.75 -15.48 7.04
CA GLU A 78 -1.78 -16.38 7.54
C GLU A 78 -3.18 -15.90 7.12
N GLU A 79 -4.14 -16.81 7.06
CA GLU A 79 -5.54 -16.45 6.86
C GLU A 79 -6.02 -15.55 8.01
N GLY A 80 -6.66 -14.44 7.68
CA GLY A 80 -7.12 -13.43 8.63
C GLY A 80 -6.15 -12.25 8.81
N ASP A 81 -4.93 -12.32 8.28
CA ASP A 81 -4.02 -11.16 8.29
C ASP A 81 -4.58 -9.99 7.48
N TYR A 82 -4.24 -8.78 7.91
CA TYR A 82 -4.40 -7.56 7.13
C TYR A 82 -3.02 -6.95 6.91
N ILE A 83 -2.68 -6.63 5.66
CA ILE A 83 -1.34 -6.15 5.32
C ILE A 83 -1.40 -4.90 4.45
N SER A 84 -0.52 -3.95 4.73
CA SER A 84 -0.25 -2.80 3.88
C SER A 84 1.10 -2.99 3.18
N ILE A 85 1.08 -2.94 1.86
CA ILE A 85 2.28 -2.97 1.01
C ILE A 85 2.52 -1.57 0.48
N ASP A 86 3.67 -0.99 0.79
CA ASP A 86 4.11 0.30 0.29
C ASP A 86 5.28 0.10 -0.66
N CYS A 87 5.22 0.72 -1.84
CA CYS A 87 6.12 0.46 -2.94
C CYS A 87 6.49 1.74 -3.69
N GLY A 88 7.78 1.93 -3.92
CA GLY A 88 8.32 3.04 -4.70
C GLY A 88 9.18 2.58 -5.88
N ALA A 89 9.03 3.21 -7.03
CA ALA A 89 9.87 2.96 -8.21
C ALA A 89 10.41 4.26 -8.80
N THR A 90 11.70 4.25 -9.13
CA THR A 90 12.38 5.38 -9.78
C THR A 90 12.67 5.02 -11.24
N LEU A 91 12.06 5.75 -12.17
CA LEU A 91 12.29 5.63 -13.62
C LEU A 91 12.85 6.95 -14.16
N ASN A 92 14.07 6.91 -14.73
CA ASN A 92 14.74 8.09 -15.31
C ASN A 92 14.79 9.31 -14.35
N GLY A 93 14.98 9.06 -13.05
CA GLY A 93 15.01 10.09 -12.02
C GLY A 93 13.64 10.58 -11.51
N TRP A 94 12.54 10.05 -12.04
CA TRP A 94 11.17 10.34 -11.59
C TRP A 94 10.65 9.22 -10.70
N VAL A 95 10.04 9.58 -9.58
CA VAL A 95 9.56 8.64 -8.57
C VAL A 95 8.06 8.48 -8.65
N GLY A 96 7.59 7.23 -8.68
CA GLY A 96 6.24 6.85 -8.29
C GLY A 96 6.29 6.20 -6.91
N ASP A 97 5.26 6.43 -6.10
CA ASP A 97 5.16 5.95 -4.73
C ASP A 97 3.69 5.75 -4.38
N SER A 98 3.34 4.58 -3.86
CA SER A 98 1.97 4.26 -3.46
C SER A 98 1.91 3.05 -2.55
N ALA A 99 0.92 3.05 -1.67
CA ALA A 99 0.61 1.91 -0.81
C ALA A 99 -0.77 1.33 -1.12
N TRP A 100 -0.90 0.03 -0.86
CA TRP A 100 -2.16 -0.70 -0.99
C TRP A 100 -2.32 -1.70 0.15
N SER A 101 -3.46 -1.64 0.85
CA SER A 101 -3.78 -2.56 1.94
C SER A 101 -4.84 -3.57 1.50
N PHE A 102 -4.74 -4.81 1.99
CA PHE A 102 -5.69 -5.89 1.70
C PHE A 102 -5.67 -6.96 2.80
N GLY A 103 -6.78 -7.69 2.92
CA GLY A 103 -6.87 -8.85 3.81
C GLY A 103 -6.31 -10.11 3.16
N ILE A 104 -5.99 -11.11 3.97
CA ILE A 104 -5.56 -12.44 3.51
C ILE A 104 -6.67 -13.44 3.81
N GLY A 105 -7.31 -13.94 2.76
CA GLY A 105 -8.27 -15.03 2.84
C GLY A 105 -7.61 -16.38 2.58
N LYS A 106 -8.42 -17.43 2.64
CA LYS A 106 -7.98 -18.81 2.44
C LYS A 106 -7.23 -19.04 1.13
N ASP A 107 -7.68 -18.42 0.05
CA ASP A 107 -7.18 -18.66 -1.31
C ASP A 107 -6.36 -17.49 -1.88
N GLY A 108 -6.24 -16.37 -1.16
CA GLY A 108 -5.54 -15.18 -1.60
C GLY A 108 -6.01 -13.88 -0.96
N ALA A 109 -5.61 -12.75 -1.54
CA ALA A 109 -5.91 -11.42 -1.04
C ALA A 109 -7.40 -11.05 -1.19
N LEU A 110 -7.96 -10.42 -0.15
CA LEU A 110 -9.35 -9.94 -0.07
C LEU A 110 -9.40 -8.41 -0.13
N GLN A 111 -10.45 -7.85 -0.76
CA GLN A 111 -10.66 -6.41 -0.85
C GLN A 111 -12.12 -6.01 -0.80
N GLY A 112 -12.39 -4.77 -0.41
CA GLY A 112 -13.73 -4.19 -0.42
C GLY A 112 -14.74 -5.08 0.31
N ASP A 113 -15.78 -5.50 -0.38
CA ASP A 113 -16.86 -6.34 0.20
C ASP A 113 -16.42 -7.76 0.60
N GLU A 114 -15.24 -8.21 0.16
CA GLU A 114 -14.67 -9.51 0.59
C GLU A 114 -14.01 -9.43 1.97
N LEU A 115 -13.67 -8.22 2.45
CA LEU A 115 -13.08 -8.03 3.77
C LEU A 115 -14.10 -8.36 4.87
N PRO A 116 -13.63 -8.89 6.02
CA PRO A 116 -14.48 -9.12 7.17
C PRO A 116 -15.20 -7.84 7.60
N ASP A 117 -16.49 -7.97 7.87
CA ASP A 117 -17.35 -6.92 8.38
C ASP A 117 -17.80 -7.27 9.81
N ASP A 118 -16.91 -7.07 10.76
CA ASP A 118 -17.19 -7.31 12.19
C ASP A 118 -17.27 -5.97 12.92
N PRO A 119 -18.49 -5.43 13.14
CA PRO A 119 -18.71 -4.18 13.83
C PRO A 119 -18.37 -4.22 15.33
N GLU A 120 -18.26 -5.42 15.93
CA GLU A 120 -17.87 -5.63 17.33
C GLU A 120 -16.36 -5.75 17.52
N SER A 121 -15.58 -5.60 16.45
CA SER A 121 -14.12 -5.57 16.50
C SER A 121 -13.64 -4.55 17.55
N SER A 122 -12.71 -4.97 18.42
CA SER A 122 -12.11 -4.15 19.46
C SER A 122 -11.37 -2.89 18.91
N ALA A 123 -11.19 -2.81 17.61
CA ALA A 123 -10.59 -1.68 16.91
C ALA A 123 -11.57 -0.53 16.60
N GLY A 124 -12.84 -0.64 17.03
CA GLY A 124 -13.84 0.42 16.84
C GLY A 124 -14.47 0.47 15.44
N GLY A 125 -14.35 -0.60 14.66
CA GLY A 125 -14.92 -0.74 13.33
C GLY A 125 -14.40 -1.98 12.61
N SER A 126 -15.05 -2.38 11.53
CA SER A 126 -14.60 -3.52 10.72
C SER A 126 -13.43 -3.16 9.81
N LEU A 127 -12.65 -4.15 9.38
CA LEU A 127 -11.61 -3.95 8.37
C LEU A 127 -12.19 -3.36 7.08
N ARG A 128 -13.39 -3.74 6.71
CA ARG A 128 -14.11 -3.19 5.55
C ARG A 128 -14.38 -1.69 5.71
N SER A 129 -14.85 -1.25 6.88
CA SER A 129 -15.10 0.17 7.12
C SER A 129 -13.80 0.99 7.12
N LEU A 130 -12.72 0.46 7.70
CA LEU A 130 -11.41 1.09 7.70
C LEU A 130 -10.84 1.22 6.27
N ASP A 131 -10.91 0.15 5.48
CA ASP A 131 -10.46 0.15 4.07
C ASP A 131 -11.24 1.20 3.26
N LYS A 132 -12.57 1.22 3.38
CA LYS A 132 -13.44 2.20 2.72
C LYS A 132 -13.12 3.64 3.13
N ALA A 133 -12.99 3.90 4.42
CA ALA A 133 -12.66 5.22 4.95
C ALA A 133 -11.29 5.70 4.40
N THR A 134 -10.29 4.82 4.37
CA THR A 134 -8.95 5.14 3.85
C THR A 134 -9.00 5.50 2.37
N GLN A 135 -9.75 4.74 1.56
CA GLN A 135 -9.96 5.05 0.14
C GLN A 135 -10.67 6.40 -0.07
N ASP A 136 -11.69 6.70 0.73
CA ASP A 136 -12.42 7.98 0.65
C ASP A 136 -11.53 9.17 1.03
N VAL A 137 -10.68 9.02 2.03
CA VAL A 137 -9.66 10.00 2.43
C VAL A 137 -8.67 10.23 1.31
N LEU A 138 -8.11 9.16 0.72
CA LEU A 138 -7.20 9.28 -0.42
C LEU A 138 -7.87 10.02 -1.59
N ALA A 139 -9.10 9.66 -1.92
CA ALA A 139 -9.86 10.31 -2.99
C ALA A 139 -10.10 11.81 -2.71
N ALA A 140 -10.31 12.20 -1.44
CA ALA A 140 -10.41 13.61 -1.05
C ALA A 140 -9.11 14.38 -1.30
N GLY A 141 -7.96 13.78 -0.94
CA GLY A 141 -6.65 14.35 -1.22
C GLY A 141 -6.40 14.53 -2.72
N ILE A 142 -6.69 13.51 -3.53
CA ILE A 142 -6.54 13.56 -4.99
C ILE A 142 -7.40 14.68 -5.59
N ARG A 143 -8.65 14.83 -5.15
CA ARG A 143 -9.53 15.92 -5.62
C ARG A 143 -9.01 17.31 -5.28
N ALA A 144 -8.26 17.46 -4.20
CA ALA A 144 -7.65 18.72 -3.80
C ALA A 144 -6.37 19.07 -4.58
N MET A 145 -5.78 18.10 -5.30
CA MET A 145 -4.58 18.30 -6.12
C MET A 145 -4.93 18.97 -7.44
N VAL A 146 -5.16 20.28 -7.38
CA VAL A 146 -5.46 21.08 -8.57
C VAL A 146 -4.38 22.14 -8.82
N PRO A 147 -4.15 22.58 -10.07
CA PRO A 147 -3.20 23.63 -10.36
C PRO A 147 -3.47 24.89 -9.54
N GLY A 148 -2.44 25.40 -8.85
CA GLY A 148 -2.54 26.57 -7.98
C GLY A 148 -2.83 26.25 -6.51
N ALA A 149 -3.23 25.03 -6.17
CA ALA A 149 -3.35 24.58 -4.77
C ALA A 149 -1.97 24.42 -4.12
N ARG A 150 -1.92 24.63 -2.81
CA ARG A 150 -0.73 24.37 -2.00
C ARG A 150 -0.75 22.94 -1.46
N LEU A 151 0.40 22.40 -1.14
CA LEU A 151 0.51 21.08 -0.52
C LEU A 151 -0.29 20.99 0.80
N THR A 152 -0.32 22.10 1.56
CA THR A 152 -1.12 22.22 2.79
C THR A 152 -2.62 22.18 2.54
N ASP A 153 -3.11 22.59 1.37
CA ASP A 153 -4.52 22.49 1.02
C ASP A 153 -4.92 21.02 0.81
N VAL A 154 -4.02 20.22 0.23
CA VAL A 154 -4.20 18.76 0.12
C VAL A 154 -4.16 18.10 1.49
N SER A 155 -3.19 18.44 2.35
CA SER A 155 -3.10 17.91 3.72
C SER A 155 -4.35 18.22 4.54
N HIS A 156 -4.90 19.45 4.39
CA HIS A 156 -6.13 19.84 5.07
C HIS A 156 -7.34 19.03 4.58
N ALA A 157 -7.43 18.77 3.26
CA ALA A 157 -8.51 17.96 2.70
C ALA A 157 -8.46 16.51 3.24
N LEU A 158 -7.27 15.91 3.35
CA LEU A 158 -7.06 14.60 3.96
C LEU A 158 -7.49 14.60 5.44
N GLU A 159 -7.03 15.58 6.22
CA GLU A 159 -7.37 15.71 7.64
C GLU A 159 -8.88 15.81 7.87
N MET A 160 -9.55 16.67 7.09
CA MET A 160 -11.01 16.84 7.22
C MET A 160 -11.77 15.56 6.88
N ALA A 161 -11.38 14.88 5.80
CA ALA A 161 -12.01 13.61 5.42
C ALA A 161 -11.78 12.51 6.47
N THR A 162 -10.59 12.45 7.10
CA THR A 162 -10.33 11.53 8.22
C THR A 162 -11.25 11.80 9.41
N ARG A 163 -11.35 13.05 9.83
CA ARG A 163 -12.24 13.45 10.95
C ARG A 163 -13.72 13.16 10.68
N ASP A 164 -14.14 13.19 9.42
CA ASP A 164 -15.53 12.88 9.06
C ASP A 164 -15.77 11.37 9.07
N ALA A 165 -14.75 10.56 8.77
CA ALA A 165 -14.82 9.11 8.84
C ALA A 165 -14.81 8.55 10.28
N GLU A 166 -14.38 9.33 11.26
CA GLU A 166 -14.38 8.96 12.69
C GLU A 166 -15.75 9.16 13.38
N LYS A 167 -16.75 9.73 12.67
CA LYS A 167 -18.11 10.00 13.20
C LYS A 167 -19.09 8.88 12.89
#